data_c69ceaffd0b49c2796ce5cd77e71f482
#
_entry.id   c69ceaffd0b49c2796ce5cd77e71f482
#
_cell.length_a   1.000
_cell.length_b   1.000
_cell.length_c   1.000
_cell.angle_alpha   90.00
_cell.angle_beta   90.00
_cell.angle_gamma   90.00
#
_symmetry.space_group_name_H-M   'P 1'
#
loop_
_entity.id
_entity.type
_entity.pdbx_description
1 polymer ?
#
loop_
_entity_poly.entity_id
_entity_poly.type
_entity_poly.pdbx_seq_one_letter_code
_entity_poly.pdbx_strand_id
1 'polypeptide(L)'
;TTPLQRLSRVHIMMVAGEAALAVSLADSLFLSISPDAARSKVLFFLAFSFAPFVVLSKGISPFLDRMPGGRRMTVFIVGILRAIVVLAMARYLQSVLLFPLAFASLILAKVYQVSRSAMMPTVVQNDAELMSANGKFGRLTGIVGFVAGGPAVLLQRIDTQLSLVMSAIAFVLAATMTLKLPRHVAAVREKATLAEREEMSTPEIVRAAVAMSSLRATSGFMMLHLAFWLRNEKAGLAWFGFALAIGSASTLLANSIGAPLTKKLNHHSILVSSLCVIAITGIISALNGGITAGIVLAGVVNGFGAIGKLAFDSIVQQHAPDANRSRVFAQYETRNQLFQVAGGLLAVLFVPSGAVGFAFVGAYAAIATAYYAFKY
;
A
#
# COMPACT_ATOMS: atom_id res chain seq x y z
N THR A 1 12.18 -15.89 21.00
CA THR A 1 11.64 -14.90 20.03
C THR A 1 10.15 -14.71 20.28
N THR A 2 9.72 -13.48 20.51
CA THR A 2 8.30 -13.13 20.77
C THR A 2 7.43 -13.41 19.53
N PRO A 3 6.10 -13.62 19.69
CA PRO A 3 5.19 -13.77 18.56
C PRO A 3 5.27 -12.62 17.55
N LEU A 4 5.42 -11.38 18.04
CA LEU A 4 5.61 -10.19 17.21
C LEU A 4 6.90 -10.25 16.37
N GLN A 5 8.00 -10.72 16.96
CA GLN A 5 9.27 -10.90 16.23
C GLN A 5 9.16 -11.97 15.14
N ARG A 6 8.42 -13.06 15.40
CA ARG A 6 8.17 -14.11 14.39
C ARG A 6 7.34 -13.55 13.24
N LEU A 7 6.28 -12.82 13.52
CA LEU A 7 5.47 -12.16 12.49
C LEU A 7 6.27 -11.13 11.69
N SER A 8 7.17 -10.37 12.37
CA SER A 8 8.07 -9.41 11.70
C SER A 8 9.00 -10.12 10.68
N ARG A 9 9.54 -11.29 11.00
CA ARG A 9 10.38 -12.07 10.06
C ARG A 9 9.60 -12.55 8.84
N VAL A 10 8.37 -13.03 9.02
CA VAL A 10 7.48 -13.38 7.92
C VAL A 10 7.24 -12.16 7.02
N HIS A 11 6.97 -11.00 7.64
CA HIS A 11 6.74 -9.76 6.91
C HIS A 11 7.97 -9.30 6.11
N ILE A 12 9.16 -9.39 6.69
CA ILE A 12 10.42 -9.07 6.00
C ILE A 12 10.56 -9.89 4.73
N MET A 13 10.35 -11.20 4.79
CA MET A 13 10.45 -12.06 3.61
C MET A 13 9.35 -11.77 2.58
N MET A 14 8.13 -11.51 3.01
CA MET A 14 7.04 -11.11 2.11
C MET A 14 7.36 -9.80 1.37
N VAL A 15 7.88 -8.79 2.08
CA VAL A 15 8.25 -7.50 1.47
C VAL A 15 9.45 -7.65 0.55
N ALA A 16 10.44 -8.46 0.91
CA ALA A 16 11.60 -8.73 0.04
C ALA A 16 11.18 -9.39 -1.28
N GLY A 17 10.29 -10.38 -1.21
CA GLY A 17 9.72 -11.01 -2.40
C GLY A 17 8.91 -10.03 -3.24
N GLU A 18 8.15 -9.14 -2.61
CA GLU A 18 7.36 -8.12 -3.30
C GLU A 18 8.23 -7.07 -3.99
N ALA A 19 9.34 -6.66 -3.35
CA ALA A 19 10.30 -5.73 -3.95
C ALA A 19 10.99 -6.33 -5.18
N ALA A 20 11.42 -7.59 -5.11
CA ALA A 20 12.04 -8.29 -6.24
C ALA A 20 11.03 -8.47 -7.40
N LEU A 21 9.78 -8.82 -7.09
CA LEU A 21 8.71 -8.92 -8.09
C LEU A 21 8.43 -7.56 -8.75
N ALA A 22 8.34 -6.49 -7.96
CA ALA A 22 8.09 -5.14 -8.47
C ALA A 22 9.19 -4.68 -9.43
N VAL A 23 10.46 -4.94 -9.10
CA VAL A 23 11.60 -4.67 -9.98
C VAL A 23 11.45 -5.40 -11.31
N SER A 24 11.16 -6.71 -11.28
CA SER A 24 11.01 -7.53 -12.49
C SER A 24 9.86 -7.07 -13.38
N LEU A 25 8.74 -6.68 -12.78
CA LEU A 25 7.56 -6.20 -13.52
C LEU A 25 7.76 -4.80 -14.09
N ALA A 26 8.49 -3.92 -13.39
CA ALA A 26 8.75 -2.57 -13.86
C ALA A 26 9.42 -2.57 -15.25
N ASP A 27 10.39 -3.47 -15.45
CA ASP A 27 11.08 -3.61 -16.73
C ASP A 27 10.20 -4.21 -17.83
N SER A 28 9.50 -5.31 -17.51
CA SER A 28 8.71 -6.05 -18.52
C SER A 28 7.43 -5.34 -18.97
N LEU A 29 6.71 -4.69 -18.05
CA LEU A 29 5.39 -4.09 -18.32
C LEU A 29 5.45 -2.62 -18.72
N PHE A 30 6.45 -1.86 -18.27
CA PHE A 30 6.46 -0.40 -18.41
C PHE A 30 7.46 0.12 -19.44
N LEU A 31 8.53 -0.60 -19.75
CA LEU A 31 9.65 -0.06 -20.51
C LEU A 31 9.79 -0.61 -21.92
N SER A 32 9.34 -1.82 -22.19
CA SER A 32 9.49 -2.48 -23.51
C SER A 32 8.37 -2.15 -24.52
N ILE A 33 7.34 -1.41 -24.12
CA ILE A 33 6.11 -1.21 -24.90
C ILE A 33 5.93 0.27 -25.25
N SER A 34 5.38 0.58 -26.43
CA SER A 34 5.02 1.94 -26.84
C SER A 34 4.13 2.62 -25.80
N PRO A 35 4.19 3.96 -25.62
CA PRO A 35 3.40 4.67 -24.61
C PRO A 35 1.90 4.38 -24.68
N ASP A 36 1.32 4.31 -25.87
CA ASP A 36 -0.12 4.04 -26.06
C ASP A 36 -0.49 2.59 -25.77
N ALA A 37 0.35 1.63 -26.18
CA ALA A 37 0.14 0.23 -25.85
C ALA A 37 0.35 -0.05 -24.34
N ALA A 38 1.26 0.68 -23.68
CA ALA A 38 1.44 0.60 -22.24
C ALA A 38 0.20 1.12 -21.51
N ARG A 39 -0.43 2.21 -21.99
CA ARG A 39 -1.64 2.80 -21.40
C ARG A 39 -2.79 1.79 -21.34
N SER A 40 -3.12 1.15 -22.46
CA SER A 40 -4.18 0.13 -22.51
C SER A 40 -3.88 -1.04 -21.56
N LYS A 41 -2.65 -1.52 -21.51
CA LYS A 41 -2.25 -2.62 -20.62
C LYS A 41 -2.29 -2.23 -19.16
N VAL A 42 -1.92 -1.00 -18.82
CA VAL A 42 -2.03 -0.47 -17.43
C VAL A 42 -3.50 -0.27 -17.07
N LEU A 43 -4.36 0.17 -17.99
CA LEU A 43 -5.80 0.25 -17.74
C LEU A 43 -6.40 -1.13 -17.45
N PHE A 44 -6.04 -2.16 -18.22
CA PHE A 44 -6.41 -3.53 -17.93
C PHE A 44 -5.89 -4.00 -16.59
N PHE A 45 -4.62 -3.75 -16.30
CA PHE A 45 -4.01 -4.09 -15.00
C PHE A 45 -4.74 -3.40 -13.83
N LEU A 46 -5.06 -2.11 -13.96
CA LEU A 46 -5.82 -1.38 -12.93
C LEU A 46 -7.25 -1.91 -12.81
N ALA A 47 -7.95 -2.15 -13.92
CA ALA A 47 -9.29 -2.72 -13.89
C ALA A 47 -9.29 -4.10 -13.21
N PHE A 48 -8.32 -4.95 -13.53
CA PHE A 48 -8.11 -6.23 -12.85
C PHE A 48 -7.68 -6.05 -11.39
N SER A 49 -7.00 -4.96 -11.02
CA SER A 49 -6.66 -4.65 -9.62
C SER A 49 -7.88 -4.30 -8.78
N PHE A 50 -9.00 -3.86 -9.38
CA PHE A 50 -10.26 -3.62 -8.67
C PHE A 50 -11.04 -4.92 -8.40
N ALA A 51 -10.97 -5.88 -9.31
CA ALA A 51 -11.73 -7.13 -9.17
C ALA A 51 -11.43 -7.88 -7.84
N PRO A 52 -10.18 -7.95 -7.33
CA PRO A 52 -9.90 -8.55 -6.02
C PRO A 52 -10.63 -7.87 -4.87
N PHE A 53 -10.78 -6.54 -4.90
CA PHE A 53 -11.45 -5.82 -3.82
C PHE A 53 -12.95 -6.10 -3.81
N VAL A 54 -13.56 -6.24 -4.99
CA VAL A 54 -14.97 -6.64 -5.10
C VAL A 54 -15.15 -8.09 -4.61
N VAL A 55 -14.24 -8.99 -5.01
CA VAL A 55 -14.29 -10.40 -4.62
C VAL A 55 -13.93 -10.58 -3.14
N LEU A 56 -12.89 -9.86 -2.64
CA LEU A 56 -12.49 -9.90 -1.22
C LEU A 56 -13.55 -9.34 -0.28
N SER A 57 -14.23 -8.25 -0.66
CA SER A 57 -15.21 -7.62 0.20
C SER A 57 -16.44 -8.49 0.43
N LYS A 58 -16.82 -9.32 -0.55
CA LYS A 58 -18.05 -10.14 -0.51
C LYS A 58 -17.80 -11.65 -0.29
N GLY A 59 -16.65 -12.18 -0.66
CA GLY A 59 -16.44 -13.64 -0.73
C GLY A 59 -15.27 -14.19 0.09
N ILE A 60 -14.12 -13.52 0.10
CA ILE A 60 -12.89 -14.13 0.65
C ILE A 60 -12.80 -13.97 2.18
N SER A 61 -13.29 -12.87 2.75
CA SER A 61 -13.23 -12.68 4.21
C SER A 61 -13.97 -13.79 4.98
N PRO A 62 -15.22 -14.16 4.62
CA PRO A 62 -15.90 -15.29 5.26
C PRO A 62 -15.25 -16.65 5.00
N PHE A 63 -14.60 -16.82 3.84
CA PHE A 63 -13.90 -18.05 3.49
C PHE A 63 -12.61 -18.21 4.31
N LEU A 64 -11.82 -17.14 4.48
CA LEU A 64 -10.62 -17.14 5.28
C LEU A 64 -10.89 -17.40 6.77
N ASP A 65 -12.03 -16.92 7.28
CA ASP A 65 -12.43 -17.14 8.67
C ASP A 65 -12.88 -18.60 8.93
N ARG A 66 -13.23 -19.35 7.88
CA ARG A 66 -13.64 -20.77 7.95
C ARG A 66 -12.51 -21.78 7.71
N MET A 67 -11.32 -21.32 7.31
CA MET A 67 -10.21 -22.24 7.00
C MET A 67 -9.70 -22.97 8.25
N PRO A 68 -9.55 -24.31 8.19
CA PRO A 68 -8.91 -25.07 9.27
C PRO A 68 -7.47 -24.57 9.49
N GLY A 69 -7.10 -24.29 10.73
CA GLY A 69 -5.78 -23.74 11.08
C GLY A 69 -5.68 -22.22 11.07
N GLY A 70 -6.80 -21.52 10.76
CA GLY A 70 -6.94 -20.08 10.90
C GLY A 70 -6.00 -19.27 10.02
N ARG A 71 -5.79 -18.03 10.38
CA ARG A 71 -5.01 -17.03 9.62
C ARG A 71 -3.55 -17.42 9.38
N ARG A 72 -2.96 -18.23 10.27
CA ARG A 72 -1.61 -18.77 10.09
C ARG A 72 -1.52 -19.64 8.84
N MET A 73 -2.48 -20.58 8.66
CA MET A 73 -2.52 -21.44 7.47
C MET A 73 -2.78 -20.63 6.20
N THR A 74 -3.64 -19.64 6.29
CA THR A 74 -3.86 -18.68 5.18
C THR A 74 -2.57 -18.03 4.73
N VAL A 75 -1.76 -17.47 5.65
CA VAL A 75 -0.49 -16.82 5.30
C VAL A 75 0.52 -17.81 4.72
N PHE A 76 0.56 -19.06 5.24
CA PHE A 76 1.37 -20.13 4.68
C PHE A 76 0.98 -20.44 3.23
N ILE A 77 -0.31 -20.71 2.98
CA ILE A 77 -0.84 -21.02 1.64
C ILE A 77 -0.57 -19.86 0.68
N VAL A 78 -0.82 -18.63 1.10
CA VAL A 78 -0.55 -17.42 0.30
C VAL A 78 0.92 -17.33 -0.09
N GLY A 79 1.84 -17.60 0.84
CA GLY A 79 3.28 -17.59 0.54
C GLY A 79 3.65 -18.62 -0.53
N ILE A 80 3.14 -19.85 -0.41
CA ILE A 80 3.38 -20.91 -1.41
C ILE A 80 2.74 -20.56 -2.75
N LEU A 81 1.49 -20.12 -2.76
CA LEU A 81 0.80 -19.73 -4.01
C LEU A 81 1.51 -18.56 -4.70
N ARG A 82 2.00 -17.56 -3.94
CA ARG A 82 2.78 -16.45 -4.49
C ARG A 82 4.08 -16.95 -5.14
N ALA A 83 4.79 -17.87 -4.49
CA ALA A 83 6.00 -18.46 -5.08
C ALA A 83 5.71 -19.19 -6.39
N ILE A 84 4.63 -19.99 -6.45
CA ILE A 84 4.21 -20.68 -7.67
C ILE A 84 3.84 -19.68 -8.77
N VAL A 85 3.05 -18.66 -8.46
CA VAL A 85 2.64 -17.62 -9.41
C VAL A 85 3.85 -16.88 -9.97
N VAL A 86 4.81 -16.51 -9.13
CA VAL A 86 6.02 -15.80 -9.57
C VAL A 86 6.92 -16.68 -10.44
N LEU A 87 7.05 -17.96 -10.13
CA LEU A 87 7.77 -18.92 -10.99
C LEU A 87 7.07 -19.10 -12.34
N ALA A 88 5.73 -19.14 -12.35
CA ALA A 88 4.97 -19.15 -13.58
C ALA A 88 5.18 -17.85 -14.39
N MET A 89 5.22 -16.68 -13.72
CA MET A 89 5.55 -15.40 -14.37
C MET A 89 6.93 -15.44 -15.02
N ALA A 90 7.94 -16.03 -14.36
CA ALA A 90 9.28 -16.18 -14.93
C ALA A 90 9.28 -16.99 -16.23
N ARG A 91 8.39 -17.98 -16.34
CA ARG A 91 8.24 -18.80 -17.56
C ARG A 91 7.48 -18.11 -18.69
N TYR A 92 6.54 -17.18 -18.33
CA TYR A 92 5.61 -16.57 -19.28
C TYR A 92 5.79 -15.04 -19.39
N LEU A 93 7.02 -14.52 -19.20
CA LEU A 93 7.32 -13.08 -19.21
C LEU A 93 6.88 -12.35 -20.49
N GLN A 94 6.97 -13.02 -21.64
CA GLN A 94 6.61 -12.48 -22.95
C GLN A 94 5.20 -12.87 -23.41
N SER A 95 4.45 -13.56 -22.56
CA SER A 95 3.11 -14.06 -22.88
C SER A 95 2.01 -13.18 -22.30
N VAL A 96 0.84 -13.19 -22.94
CA VAL A 96 -0.39 -12.58 -22.41
C VAL A 96 -0.78 -13.18 -21.05
N LEU A 97 -0.34 -14.40 -20.75
CA LEU A 97 -0.54 -15.04 -19.43
C LEU A 97 0.14 -14.30 -18.29
N LEU A 98 1.09 -13.40 -18.57
CA LEU A 98 1.68 -12.55 -17.52
C LEU A 98 0.61 -11.70 -16.80
N PHE A 99 -0.42 -11.22 -17.50
CA PHE A 99 -1.47 -10.39 -16.89
C PHE A 99 -2.30 -11.12 -15.85
N PRO A 100 -2.91 -12.30 -16.12
CA PRO A 100 -3.65 -13.03 -15.11
C PRO A 100 -2.76 -13.52 -13.96
N LEU A 101 -1.48 -13.83 -14.21
CA LEU A 101 -0.52 -14.19 -13.15
C LEU A 101 -0.18 -12.99 -12.27
N ALA A 102 0.09 -11.81 -12.85
CA ALA A 102 0.29 -10.57 -12.10
C ALA A 102 -0.95 -10.23 -11.24
N PHE A 103 -2.13 -10.39 -11.81
CA PHE A 103 -3.40 -10.23 -11.11
C PHE A 103 -3.55 -11.20 -9.93
N ALA A 104 -3.26 -12.48 -10.13
CA ALA A 104 -3.27 -13.46 -9.05
C ALA A 104 -2.30 -13.08 -7.93
N SER A 105 -1.08 -12.61 -8.27
CA SER A 105 -0.11 -12.13 -7.29
C SER A 105 -0.63 -10.94 -6.48
N LEU A 106 -1.33 -9.99 -7.11
CA LEU A 106 -1.97 -8.86 -6.43
C LEU A 106 -3.06 -9.29 -5.45
N ILE A 107 -3.93 -10.23 -5.87
CA ILE A 107 -4.94 -10.82 -4.97
C ILE A 107 -4.26 -11.42 -3.74
N LEU A 108 -3.26 -12.26 -3.96
CA LEU A 108 -2.55 -12.93 -2.88
C LEU A 108 -1.83 -11.94 -1.95
N ALA A 109 -1.28 -10.84 -2.50
CA ALA A 109 -0.70 -9.75 -1.72
C ALA A 109 -1.75 -9.11 -0.79
N LYS A 110 -2.96 -8.87 -1.29
CA LYS A 110 -4.05 -8.31 -0.48
C LYS A 110 -4.56 -9.27 0.58
N VAL A 111 -4.69 -10.55 0.24
CA VAL A 111 -5.03 -11.61 1.23
C VAL A 111 -3.98 -11.63 2.35
N TYR A 112 -2.70 -11.54 2.02
CA TYR A 112 -1.63 -11.44 3.02
C TYR A 112 -1.80 -10.19 3.91
N GLN A 113 -2.00 -9.01 3.31
CA GLN A 113 -2.17 -7.75 4.06
C GLN A 113 -3.33 -7.83 5.05
N VAL A 114 -4.49 -8.32 4.62
CA VAL A 114 -5.68 -8.51 5.46
C VAL A 114 -5.38 -9.51 6.58
N SER A 115 -4.80 -10.66 6.25
CA SER A 115 -4.45 -11.70 7.23
C SER A 115 -3.46 -11.19 8.27
N ARG A 116 -2.41 -10.46 7.84
CA ARG A 116 -1.43 -9.84 8.72
C ARG A 116 -2.08 -8.82 9.67
N SER A 117 -2.88 -7.89 9.13
CA SER A 117 -3.55 -6.87 9.94
C SER A 117 -4.46 -7.49 10.98
N ALA A 118 -5.13 -8.58 10.63
CA ALA A 118 -5.98 -9.31 11.53
C ALA A 118 -5.24 -10.18 12.58
N MET A 119 -3.98 -10.55 12.31
CA MET A 119 -3.11 -11.24 13.28
C MET A 119 -2.42 -10.26 14.23
N MET A 120 -2.28 -8.98 13.87
CA MET A 120 -1.54 -8.00 14.66
C MET A 120 -2.03 -7.90 16.11
N PRO A 121 -3.35 -7.75 16.39
CA PRO A 121 -3.85 -7.68 17.75
C PRO A 121 -3.59 -8.93 18.60
N THR A 122 -3.38 -10.09 17.96
CA THR A 122 -3.16 -11.36 18.67
C THR A 122 -1.70 -11.60 19.06
N VAL A 123 -0.77 -10.79 18.55
CA VAL A 123 0.67 -10.91 18.82
C VAL A 123 1.23 -9.77 19.66
N VAL A 124 0.40 -8.80 20.02
CA VAL A 124 0.70 -7.68 20.92
C VAL A 124 -0.09 -7.78 22.21
N GLN A 125 0.37 -7.14 23.30
CA GLN A 125 -0.24 -7.27 24.61
C GLN A 125 -1.25 -6.15 24.93
N ASN A 126 -1.08 -4.97 24.30
CA ASN A 126 -1.92 -3.80 24.53
C ASN A 126 -1.96 -2.87 23.32
N ASP A 127 -2.83 -1.87 23.35
CA ASP A 127 -3.05 -0.93 22.25
C ASP A 127 -1.84 -0.03 21.97
N ALA A 128 -1.08 0.35 22.97
CA ALA A 128 0.14 1.13 22.80
C ALA A 128 1.21 0.32 22.03
N GLU A 129 1.30 -0.98 22.33
CA GLU A 129 2.17 -1.90 21.59
C GLU A 129 1.67 -2.12 20.16
N LEU A 130 0.35 -2.15 19.94
CA LEU A 130 -0.25 -2.26 18.62
C LEU A 130 0.15 -1.09 17.71
N MET A 131 0.09 0.15 18.22
CA MET A 131 0.52 1.33 17.48
C MET A 131 2.02 1.28 17.18
N SER A 132 2.84 0.95 18.16
CA SER A 132 4.28 0.78 17.99
C SER A 132 4.62 -0.30 16.98
N ALA A 133 3.91 -1.44 17.02
CA ALA A 133 4.05 -2.54 16.08
C ALA A 133 3.70 -2.11 14.65
N ASN A 134 2.59 -1.42 14.43
CA ASN A 134 2.21 -0.91 13.12
C ASN A 134 3.27 0.05 12.54
N GLY A 135 3.79 0.97 13.35
CA GLY A 135 4.90 1.84 12.95
C GLY A 135 6.18 1.05 12.60
N LYS A 136 6.51 0.02 13.40
CA LYS A 136 7.63 -0.90 13.12
C LYS A 136 7.45 -1.62 11.80
N PHE A 137 6.26 -2.15 11.50
CA PHE A 137 5.99 -2.83 10.24
C PHE A 137 6.05 -1.87 9.05
N GLY A 138 5.60 -0.62 9.20
CA GLY A 138 5.75 0.42 8.18
C GLY A 138 7.23 0.70 7.87
N ARG A 139 8.07 0.85 8.90
CA ARG A 139 9.52 1.02 8.73
C ARG A 139 10.18 -0.20 8.09
N LEU A 140 9.82 -1.41 8.53
CA LEU A 140 10.33 -2.66 7.93
C LEU A 140 9.98 -2.75 6.45
N THR A 141 8.75 -2.39 6.06
CA THR A 141 8.35 -2.35 4.65
C THR A 141 9.25 -1.44 3.83
N GLY A 142 9.52 -0.23 4.30
CA GLY A 142 10.39 0.72 3.58
C GLY A 142 11.84 0.26 3.51
N ILE A 143 12.45 -0.11 4.65
CA ILE A 143 13.85 -0.54 4.71
C ILE A 143 14.07 -1.81 3.87
N VAL A 144 13.25 -2.82 4.08
CA VAL A 144 13.38 -4.11 3.38
C VAL A 144 13.11 -3.95 1.90
N GLY A 145 12.11 -3.14 1.51
CA GLY A 145 11.83 -2.84 0.11
C GLY A 145 13.04 -2.23 -0.59
N PHE A 146 13.70 -1.29 0.05
CA PHE A 146 14.93 -0.69 -0.48
C PHE A 146 16.11 -1.67 -0.51
N VAL A 147 16.38 -2.36 0.61
CA VAL A 147 17.52 -3.29 0.74
C VAL A 147 17.37 -4.50 -0.19
N ALA A 148 16.17 -5.03 -0.36
CA ALA A 148 15.93 -6.16 -1.27
C ALA A 148 15.82 -5.70 -2.74
N GLY A 149 15.40 -4.45 -2.99
CA GLY A 149 15.34 -3.87 -4.32
C GLY A 149 16.72 -3.80 -4.99
N GLY A 150 17.77 -3.45 -4.25
CA GLY A 150 19.14 -3.39 -4.77
C GLY A 150 19.62 -4.70 -5.40
N PRO A 151 19.69 -5.80 -4.67
CA PRO A 151 20.02 -7.12 -5.23
C PRO A 151 19.08 -7.55 -6.36
N ALA A 152 17.78 -7.25 -6.27
CA ALA A 152 16.83 -7.57 -7.33
C ALA A 152 17.18 -6.85 -8.64
N VAL A 153 17.53 -5.56 -8.60
CA VAL A 153 17.98 -4.79 -9.78
C VAL A 153 19.27 -5.37 -10.36
N LEU A 154 20.24 -5.77 -9.51
CA LEU A 154 21.47 -6.39 -9.97
C LEU A 154 21.23 -7.73 -10.68
N LEU A 155 20.39 -8.58 -10.08
CA LEU A 155 20.00 -9.86 -10.68
C LEU A 155 19.25 -9.65 -12.00
N GLN A 156 18.37 -8.65 -12.07
CA GLN A 156 17.63 -8.33 -13.27
C GLN A 156 18.52 -7.87 -14.43
N ARG A 157 19.63 -7.20 -14.14
CA ARG A 157 20.62 -6.85 -15.19
C ARG A 157 21.30 -8.06 -15.81
N ILE A 158 21.36 -9.18 -15.11
CA ILE A 158 21.90 -10.46 -15.61
C ILE A 158 20.77 -11.19 -16.36
N ASP A 159 19.66 -11.42 -15.69
CA ASP A 159 18.45 -12.03 -16.26
C ASP A 159 17.24 -11.69 -15.40
N THR A 160 16.14 -11.23 -16.01
CA THR A 160 14.87 -10.93 -15.33
C THR A 160 14.33 -12.14 -14.55
N GLN A 161 14.56 -13.35 -15.02
CA GLN A 161 14.14 -14.57 -14.34
C GLN A 161 14.82 -14.73 -12.98
N LEU A 162 16.07 -14.30 -12.82
CA LEU A 162 16.79 -14.41 -11.54
C LEU A 162 16.14 -13.55 -10.44
N SER A 163 15.68 -12.36 -10.78
CA SER A 163 14.96 -11.51 -9.83
C SER A 163 13.61 -12.14 -9.42
N LEU A 164 12.90 -12.80 -10.34
CA LEU A 164 11.67 -13.55 -10.03
C LEU A 164 11.96 -14.79 -9.18
N VAL A 165 13.06 -15.51 -9.43
CA VAL A 165 13.50 -16.63 -8.57
C VAL A 165 13.82 -16.15 -7.16
N MET A 166 14.52 -15.02 -7.02
CA MET A 166 14.75 -14.39 -5.71
C MET A 166 13.42 -14.09 -4.99
N SER A 167 12.43 -13.55 -5.71
CA SER A 167 11.10 -13.30 -5.19
C SER A 167 10.42 -14.60 -4.71
N ALA A 168 10.47 -15.66 -5.51
CA ALA A 168 9.89 -16.95 -5.16
C ALA A 168 10.53 -17.55 -3.91
N ILE A 169 11.86 -17.52 -3.80
CA ILE A 169 12.60 -17.98 -2.63
C ILE A 169 12.15 -17.20 -1.37
N ALA A 170 12.03 -15.88 -1.46
CA ALA A 170 11.58 -15.05 -0.35
C ALA A 170 10.16 -15.44 0.10
N PHE A 171 9.23 -15.72 -0.82
CA PHE A 171 7.87 -16.15 -0.49
C PHE A 171 7.84 -17.55 0.15
N VAL A 172 8.66 -18.50 -0.32
CA VAL A 172 8.80 -19.82 0.31
C VAL A 172 9.36 -19.69 1.73
N LEU A 173 10.39 -18.87 1.93
CA LEU A 173 10.94 -18.61 3.26
C LEU A 173 9.90 -17.97 4.18
N ALA A 174 9.10 -17.01 3.69
CA ALA A 174 7.98 -16.44 4.44
C ALA A 174 6.97 -17.52 4.85
N ALA A 175 6.58 -18.39 3.93
CA ALA A 175 5.66 -19.49 4.19
C ALA A 175 6.20 -20.42 5.28
N THR A 176 7.43 -20.89 5.17
CA THR A 176 8.04 -21.80 6.18
C THR A 176 8.15 -21.12 7.55
N MET A 177 8.53 -19.85 7.60
CA MET A 177 8.59 -19.08 8.85
C MET A 177 7.21 -18.91 9.50
N THR A 178 6.14 -18.88 8.71
CA THR A 178 4.77 -18.78 9.21
C THR A 178 4.41 -20.00 10.08
N LEU A 179 4.97 -21.17 9.84
CA LEU A 179 4.72 -22.38 10.64
C LEU A 179 5.18 -22.23 12.10
N LYS A 180 6.05 -21.27 12.41
CA LYS A 180 6.51 -20.95 13.77
C LYS A 180 5.62 -19.96 14.51
N LEU A 181 4.56 -19.44 13.87
CA LEU A 181 3.57 -18.58 14.52
C LEU A 181 2.62 -19.39 15.41
N PRO A 182 2.08 -18.79 16.50
CA PRO A 182 1.09 -19.45 17.35
C PRO A 182 -0.14 -19.89 16.55
N ARG A 183 -0.73 -21.01 16.94
CA ARG A 183 -2.02 -21.47 16.43
C ARG A 183 -3.11 -20.73 17.20
N HIS A 184 -3.61 -19.63 16.66
CA HIS A 184 -4.81 -19.02 17.19
C HIS A 184 -6.04 -19.67 16.54
N VAL A 185 -6.88 -20.26 17.39
CA VAL A 185 -8.22 -20.69 16.97
C VAL A 185 -8.97 -19.41 16.64
N ALA A 186 -9.41 -19.28 15.40
CA ALA A 186 -10.29 -18.18 15.03
C ALA A 186 -11.55 -18.27 15.89
N ALA A 187 -11.81 -17.26 16.71
CA ALA A 187 -13.10 -17.13 17.35
C ALA A 187 -14.15 -17.10 16.22
N VAL A 188 -15.17 -17.94 16.32
CA VAL A 188 -16.33 -17.91 15.43
C VAL A 188 -16.90 -16.50 15.50
N ARG A 189 -16.75 -15.75 14.42
CA ARG A 189 -17.14 -14.35 14.38
C ARG A 189 -18.62 -14.27 14.06
N GLU A 190 -19.45 -13.96 15.04
CA GLU A 190 -20.83 -13.58 14.81
C GLU A 190 -20.89 -12.39 13.83
N LYS A 191 -21.94 -12.36 13.01
CA LYS A 191 -22.20 -11.20 12.15
C LYS A 191 -22.45 -10.00 13.05
N ALA A 192 -21.75 -8.88 12.77
CA ALA A 192 -21.99 -7.65 13.53
C ALA A 192 -23.47 -7.27 13.52
N THR A 193 -23.99 -7.00 14.70
CA THR A 193 -25.34 -6.46 14.90
C THR A 193 -25.45 -5.06 14.28
N LEU A 194 -26.68 -4.55 14.10
CA LEU A 194 -26.88 -3.18 13.60
C LEU A 194 -26.24 -2.15 14.52
N ALA A 195 -26.38 -2.32 15.86
CA ALA A 195 -25.75 -1.45 16.85
C ALA A 195 -24.22 -1.45 16.73
N GLU A 196 -23.60 -2.61 16.57
CA GLU A 196 -22.14 -2.70 16.36
C GLU A 196 -21.68 -2.03 15.06
N ARG A 197 -22.52 -2.03 14.01
CA ARG A 197 -22.21 -1.33 12.75
C ARG A 197 -22.25 0.18 12.92
N GLU A 198 -23.20 0.70 13.69
CA GLU A 198 -23.29 2.12 14.05
C GLU A 198 -22.08 2.56 14.87
N GLU A 199 -21.70 1.77 15.87
CA GLU A 199 -20.50 2.00 16.67
C GLU A 199 -19.20 1.95 15.87
N MET A 200 -19.12 1.12 14.80
CA MET A 200 -17.96 1.05 13.91
C MET A 200 -17.82 2.26 12.97
N SER A 201 -18.85 3.08 12.83
CA SER A 201 -18.93 4.21 11.91
C SER A 201 -19.26 5.52 12.63
N THR A 202 -18.56 5.79 13.74
CA THR A 202 -18.69 7.06 14.44
C THR A 202 -18.37 8.24 13.52
N PRO A 203 -19.01 9.41 13.71
CA PRO A 203 -18.77 10.59 12.86
C PRO A 203 -17.28 10.95 12.77
N GLU A 204 -16.52 10.77 13.84
CA GLU A 204 -15.08 11.03 13.92
C GLU A 204 -14.29 10.12 12.99
N ILE A 205 -14.56 8.81 13.02
CA ILE A 205 -13.91 7.83 12.16
C ILE A 205 -14.28 8.08 10.69
N VAL A 206 -15.55 8.33 10.40
CA VAL A 206 -16.02 8.56 9.02
C VAL A 206 -15.36 9.80 8.42
N ARG A 207 -15.29 10.89 9.18
CA ARG A 207 -14.61 12.14 8.73
C ARG A 207 -13.13 11.91 8.49
N ALA A 208 -12.42 11.34 9.47
CA ALA A 208 -11.01 11.01 9.33
C ALA A 208 -10.74 10.08 8.14
N ALA A 209 -11.66 9.15 7.86
CA ALA A 209 -11.58 8.25 6.72
C ALA A 209 -11.72 8.97 5.37
N VAL A 210 -12.47 10.08 5.28
CA VAL A 210 -12.52 10.92 4.07
C VAL A 210 -11.17 11.57 3.82
N ALA A 211 -10.56 12.19 4.84
CA ALA A 211 -9.22 12.78 4.72
C ALA A 211 -8.18 11.73 4.33
N MET A 212 -8.19 10.56 4.99
CA MET A 212 -7.26 9.47 4.68
C MET A 212 -7.44 8.92 3.27
N SER A 213 -8.69 8.74 2.81
CA SER A 213 -8.98 8.31 1.43
C SER A 213 -8.48 9.32 0.41
N SER A 214 -8.58 10.63 0.71
CA SER A 214 -8.05 11.70 -0.14
C SER A 214 -6.52 11.66 -0.23
N LEU A 215 -5.83 11.47 0.88
CA LEU A 215 -4.37 11.26 0.91
C LEU A 215 -3.96 10.04 0.07
N ARG A 216 -4.72 8.95 0.14
CA ARG A 216 -4.46 7.75 -0.65
C ARG A 216 -4.71 7.94 -2.14
N ALA A 217 -5.79 8.62 -2.52
CA ALA A 217 -6.07 8.96 -3.91
C ALA A 217 -4.96 9.84 -4.51
N THR A 218 -4.49 10.83 -3.75
CA THR A 218 -3.36 11.69 -4.14
C THR A 218 -2.08 10.89 -4.35
N SER A 219 -1.76 9.97 -3.44
CA SER A 219 -0.58 9.10 -3.56
C SER A 219 -0.67 8.19 -4.80
N GLY A 220 -1.83 7.58 -5.04
CA GLY A 220 -2.06 6.75 -6.22
C GLY A 220 -1.94 7.52 -7.53
N PHE A 221 -2.55 8.71 -7.58
CA PHE A 221 -2.45 9.61 -8.74
C PHE A 221 -0.99 9.99 -9.00
N MET A 222 -0.27 10.47 -7.99
CA MET A 222 1.10 10.95 -8.11
C MET A 222 2.06 9.86 -8.60
N MET A 223 1.92 8.64 -8.09
CA MET A 223 2.76 7.51 -8.49
C MET A 223 2.64 7.21 -9.99
N LEU A 224 1.43 7.08 -10.51
CA LEU A 224 1.23 6.75 -11.92
C LEU A 224 1.40 7.96 -12.83
N HIS A 225 1.04 9.16 -12.36
CA HIS A 225 1.31 10.39 -13.10
C HIS A 225 2.82 10.55 -13.36
N LEU A 226 3.67 10.39 -12.35
CA LEU A 226 5.12 10.44 -12.52
C LEU A 226 5.63 9.37 -13.48
N ALA A 227 5.12 8.13 -13.37
CA ALA A 227 5.53 7.03 -14.23
C ALA A 227 5.31 7.36 -15.72
N PHE A 228 4.13 7.90 -16.07
CA PHE A 228 3.80 8.24 -17.45
C PHE A 228 4.42 9.56 -17.91
N TRP A 229 4.39 10.59 -17.05
CA TRP A 229 4.94 11.88 -17.40
C TRP A 229 6.46 11.85 -17.61
N LEU A 230 7.24 11.27 -16.68
CA LEU A 230 8.69 11.16 -16.83
C LEU A 230 9.10 10.35 -18.07
N ARG A 231 8.27 9.40 -18.48
CA ARG A 231 8.45 8.66 -19.72
C ARG A 231 8.24 9.57 -20.94
N ASN A 232 7.20 10.39 -20.94
CA ASN A 232 6.92 11.33 -22.03
C ASN A 232 8.01 12.41 -22.14
N GLU A 233 8.54 12.87 -21.03
CA GLU A 233 9.66 13.83 -21.00
C GLU A 233 11.02 13.21 -21.39
N LYS A 234 11.06 11.94 -21.75
CA LYS A 234 12.30 11.19 -22.06
C LYS A 234 13.36 11.28 -20.95
N ALA A 235 12.92 11.50 -19.70
CA ALA A 235 13.77 11.66 -18.53
C ALA A 235 14.53 10.38 -18.14
N GLY A 236 14.10 9.24 -18.68
CA GLY A 236 14.69 7.94 -18.41
C GLY A 236 14.22 7.31 -17.09
N LEU A 237 14.51 6.01 -16.98
CA LEU A 237 14.12 5.18 -15.82
C LEU A 237 14.76 5.65 -14.51
N ALA A 238 15.96 6.22 -14.58
CA ALA A 238 16.71 6.67 -13.41
C ALA A 238 15.93 7.71 -12.58
N TRP A 239 15.28 8.67 -13.24
CA TRP A 239 14.47 9.68 -12.56
C TRP A 239 13.23 9.12 -11.88
N PHE A 240 12.58 8.13 -12.48
CA PHE A 240 11.46 7.44 -11.83
C PHE A 240 11.94 6.63 -10.62
N GLY A 241 13.05 5.89 -10.77
CA GLY A 241 13.69 5.20 -9.65
C GLY A 241 14.08 6.15 -8.50
N PHE A 242 14.62 7.34 -8.84
CA PHE A 242 14.96 8.37 -7.86
C PHE A 242 13.72 8.93 -7.15
N ALA A 243 12.62 9.17 -7.88
CA ALA A 243 11.34 9.59 -7.29
C ALA A 243 10.78 8.55 -6.31
N LEU A 244 10.87 7.26 -6.66
CA LEU A 244 10.48 6.16 -5.76
C LEU A 244 11.36 6.09 -4.51
N ALA A 245 12.67 6.29 -4.67
CA ALA A 245 13.62 6.32 -3.55
C ALA A 245 13.33 7.48 -2.59
N ILE A 246 13.11 8.69 -3.10
CA ILE A 246 12.71 9.86 -2.30
C ILE A 246 11.38 9.63 -1.60
N GLY A 247 10.38 9.10 -2.29
CA GLY A 247 9.09 8.75 -1.69
C GLY A 247 9.22 7.73 -0.56
N SER A 248 10.05 6.70 -0.75
CA SER A 248 10.33 5.68 0.27
C SER A 248 11.09 6.27 1.47
N ALA A 249 12.11 7.08 1.23
CA ALA A 249 12.84 7.78 2.29
C ALA A 249 11.93 8.71 3.09
N SER A 250 11.07 9.48 2.42
CA SER A 250 10.09 10.36 3.06
C SER A 250 9.10 9.57 3.92
N THR A 251 8.65 8.40 3.46
CA THR A 251 7.79 7.50 4.24
C THR A 251 8.51 6.95 5.48
N LEU A 252 9.78 6.57 5.34
CA LEU A 252 10.59 6.10 6.48
C LEU A 252 10.78 7.19 7.53
N LEU A 253 11.13 8.40 7.11
CA LEU A 253 11.26 9.56 7.99
C LEU A 253 9.92 9.86 8.67
N ALA A 254 8.83 9.92 7.91
CA ALA A 254 7.49 10.14 8.41
C ALA A 254 7.07 9.12 9.48
N ASN A 255 7.32 7.84 9.26
CA ASN A 255 7.04 6.78 10.24
C ASN A 255 7.91 6.89 11.50
N SER A 256 9.11 7.46 11.38
CA SER A 256 10.02 7.65 12.51
C SER A 256 9.61 8.84 13.39
N ILE A 257 9.22 9.96 12.79
CA ILE A 257 8.81 11.17 13.50
C ILE A 257 7.31 11.20 13.83
N GLY A 258 6.50 10.47 13.08
CA GLY A 258 5.04 10.48 13.20
C GLY A 258 4.55 9.94 14.55
N ALA A 259 5.17 8.89 15.07
CA ALA A 259 4.80 8.31 16.37
C ALA A 259 4.95 9.28 17.55
N PRO A 260 6.04 10.04 17.71
CA PRO A 260 6.11 11.10 18.72
C PRO A 260 5.19 12.29 18.41
N LEU A 261 4.94 12.60 17.14
CA LEU A 261 4.09 13.70 16.71
C LEU A 261 2.62 13.46 17.09
N THR A 262 2.12 12.24 16.84
CA THR A 262 0.74 11.84 17.17
C THR A 262 0.47 11.80 18.69
N LYS A 263 1.51 11.73 19.52
CA LYS A 263 1.37 11.85 20.97
C LYS A 263 1.21 13.29 21.47
N LYS A 264 1.72 14.27 20.71
CA LYS A 264 1.77 15.68 21.12
C LYS A 264 0.70 16.55 20.46
N LEU A 265 0.26 16.20 19.27
CA LEU A 265 -0.67 17.00 18.49
C LEU A 265 -2.01 16.28 18.33
N ASN A 266 -3.06 17.08 18.14
CA ASN A 266 -4.38 16.57 17.82
C ASN A 266 -4.34 15.83 16.46
N HIS A 267 -4.85 14.61 16.41
CA HIS A 267 -4.84 13.75 15.24
C HIS A 267 -5.58 14.38 14.04
N HIS A 268 -6.67 15.10 14.29
CA HIS A 268 -7.39 15.82 13.25
C HIS A 268 -6.56 16.96 12.65
N SER A 269 -5.84 17.72 13.49
CA SER A 269 -4.93 18.77 13.01
C SER A 269 -3.79 18.18 12.16
N ILE A 270 -3.31 16.97 12.47
CA ILE A 270 -2.32 16.28 11.65
C ILE A 270 -2.87 15.92 10.28
N LEU A 271 -4.12 15.46 10.18
CA LEU A 271 -4.77 15.16 8.90
C LEU A 271 -4.96 16.43 8.05
N VAL A 272 -5.46 17.52 8.67
CA VAL A 272 -5.63 18.83 7.99
C VAL A 272 -4.28 19.34 7.50
N SER A 273 -3.27 19.39 8.37
CA SER A 273 -1.94 19.89 7.99
C SER A 273 -1.29 19.04 6.89
N SER A 274 -1.48 17.72 6.91
CA SER A 274 -1.00 16.85 5.85
C SER A 274 -1.60 17.19 4.49
N LEU A 275 -2.91 17.39 4.43
CA LEU A 275 -3.60 17.81 3.21
C LEU A 275 -3.19 19.21 2.77
N CYS A 276 -3.08 20.18 3.71
CA CYS A 276 -2.62 21.54 3.44
C CYS A 276 -1.21 21.56 2.82
N VAL A 277 -0.28 20.85 3.40
CA VAL A 277 1.11 20.82 2.90
C VAL A 277 1.16 20.24 1.50
N ILE A 278 0.41 19.17 1.23
CA ILE A 278 0.29 18.61 -0.12
C ILE A 278 -0.34 19.61 -1.09
N ALA A 279 -1.39 20.32 -0.68
CA ALA A 279 -2.04 21.34 -1.49
C ALA A 279 -1.07 22.46 -1.90
N ILE A 280 -0.39 23.04 -0.92
CA ILE A 280 0.59 24.12 -1.13
C ILE A 280 1.73 23.64 -2.03
N THR A 281 2.31 22.49 -1.71
CA THR A 281 3.43 21.94 -2.49
C THR A 281 2.99 21.59 -3.92
N GLY A 282 1.77 21.07 -4.10
CA GLY A 282 1.22 20.77 -5.43
C GLY A 282 1.08 22.01 -6.28
N ILE A 283 0.55 23.12 -5.72
CA ILE A 283 0.44 24.40 -6.42
C ILE A 283 1.83 24.98 -6.74
N ILE A 284 2.75 24.97 -5.78
CA ILE A 284 4.12 25.45 -6.01
C ILE A 284 4.82 24.62 -7.11
N SER A 285 4.64 23.30 -7.07
CA SER A 285 5.21 22.41 -8.09
C SER A 285 4.61 22.65 -9.47
N ALA A 286 3.33 22.97 -9.54
CA ALA A 286 2.66 23.32 -10.80
C ALA A 286 3.21 24.62 -11.41
N LEU A 287 3.48 25.62 -10.57
CA LEU A 287 4.02 26.93 -11.00
C LEU A 287 5.50 26.82 -11.45
N ASN A 288 6.29 26.03 -10.75
CA ASN A 288 7.72 25.88 -11.09
C ASN A 288 7.94 24.88 -12.25
N GLY A 289 7.09 23.85 -12.35
CA GLY A 289 7.24 22.78 -13.34
C GLY A 289 8.52 21.95 -13.14
N GLY A 290 8.78 21.08 -14.12
CA GLY A 290 10.05 20.31 -14.19
C GLY A 290 10.11 19.08 -13.29
N ILE A 291 11.12 18.25 -13.56
CA ILE A 291 11.32 16.93 -12.94
C ILE A 291 11.56 17.06 -11.43
N THR A 292 12.37 18.03 -11.02
CA THR A 292 12.69 18.24 -9.60
C THR A 292 11.45 18.58 -8.78
N ALA A 293 10.56 19.45 -9.29
CA ALA A 293 9.30 19.79 -8.63
C ALA A 293 8.41 18.56 -8.45
N GLY A 294 8.33 17.70 -9.46
CA GLY A 294 7.59 16.44 -9.39
C GLY A 294 8.16 15.47 -8.34
N ILE A 295 9.48 15.36 -8.23
CA ILE A 295 10.14 14.49 -7.24
C ILE A 295 9.91 15.02 -5.82
N VAL A 296 10.04 16.33 -5.61
CA VAL A 296 9.76 16.97 -4.32
C VAL A 296 8.30 16.72 -3.91
N LEU A 297 7.37 16.94 -4.83
CA LEU A 297 5.95 16.68 -4.58
C LEU A 297 5.68 15.21 -4.25
N ALA A 298 6.33 14.27 -4.93
CA ALA A 298 6.23 12.83 -4.62
C ALA A 298 6.72 12.52 -3.20
N GLY A 299 7.84 13.10 -2.79
CA GLY A 299 8.36 12.98 -1.43
C GLY A 299 7.37 13.50 -0.39
N VAL A 300 6.80 14.69 -0.61
CA VAL A 300 5.80 15.31 0.27
C VAL A 300 4.54 14.46 0.35
N VAL A 301 3.99 14.02 -0.78
CA VAL A 301 2.77 13.19 -0.82
C VAL A 301 2.97 11.88 -0.06
N ASN A 302 4.11 11.21 -0.24
CA ASN A 302 4.38 9.94 0.46
C ASN A 302 4.65 10.16 1.96
N GLY A 303 5.43 11.17 2.32
CA GLY A 303 5.75 11.50 3.72
C GLY A 303 4.50 11.89 4.52
N PHE A 304 3.76 12.89 4.04
CA PHE A 304 2.54 13.35 4.72
C PHE A 304 1.40 12.35 4.63
N GLY A 305 1.34 11.55 3.57
CA GLY A 305 0.44 10.40 3.48
C GLY A 305 0.70 9.36 4.59
N ALA A 306 1.97 9.10 4.91
CA ALA A 306 2.35 8.19 6.00
C ALA A 306 2.03 8.78 7.39
N ILE A 307 2.31 10.08 7.61
CA ILE A 307 1.94 10.77 8.86
C ILE A 307 0.42 10.78 9.05
N GLY A 308 -0.33 11.11 7.99
CA GLY A 308 -1.79 11.08 7.99
C GLY A 308 -2.36 9.70 8.31
N LYS A 309 -1.70 8.63 7.80
CA LYS A 309 -2.09 7.26 8.15
C LYS A 309 -1.91 6.97 9.64
N LEU A 310 -0.82 7.39 10.26
CA LEU A 310 -0.62 7.19 11.70
C LEU A 310 -1.68 7.95 12.52
N ALA A 311 -2.03 9.17 12.12
CA ALA A 311 -3.09 9.94 12.77
C ALA A 311 -4.46 9.27 12.60
N PHE A 312 -4.78 8.79 11.41
CA PHE A 312 -6.02 8.06 11.15
C PHE A 312 -6.10 6.77 11.98
N ASP A 313 -5.02 5.98 12.00
CA ASP A 313 -4.96 4.75 12.79
C ASP A 313 -5.18 5.04 14.29
N SER A 314 -4.67 6.17 14.79
CA SER A 314 -4.88 6.62 16.17
C SER A 314 -6.34 6.99 16.45
N ILE A 315 -7.01 7.71 15.52
CA ILE A 315 -8.44 8.04 15.64
C ILE A 315 -9.29 6.77 15.68
N VAL A 316 -9.02 5.81 14.80
CA VAL A 316 -9.73 4.52 14.79
C VAL A 316 -9.50 3.77 16.11
N GLN A 317 -8.29 3.79 16.66
CA GLN A 317 -7.99 3.15 17.94
C GLN A 317 -8.75 3.76 19.13
N GLN A 318 -8.94 5.10 19.11
CA GLN A 318 -9.63 5.81 20.19
C GLN A 318 -11.14 5.66 20.14
N HIS A 319 -11.73 5.57 18.95
CA HIS A 319 -13.19 5.63 18.77
C HIS A 319 -13.83 4.31 18.33
N ALA A 320 -13.05 3.31 17.91
CA ALA A 320 -13.59 2.01 17.55
C ALA A 320 -13.69 1.09 18.78
N PRO A 321 -14.81 0.35 18.94
CA PRO A 321 -14.98 -0.63 20.00
C PRO A 321 -13.88 -1.71 19.97
N ASP A 322 -13.38 -2.13 21.12
CA ASP A 322 -12.30 -3.11 21.24
C ASP A 322 -12.61 -4.42 20.53
N ALA A 323 -13.83 -4.90 20.65
CA ALA A 323 -14.31 -6.16 20.07
C ALA A 323 -14.26 -6.14 18.52
N ASN A 324 -14.45 -4.98 17.88
CA ASN A 324 -14.60 -4.83 16.44
C ASN A 324 -13.47 -4.04 15.77
N ARG A 325 -12.48 -3.55 16.53
CA ARG A 325 -11.39 -2.67 16.04
C ARG A 325 -10.67 -3.22 14.80
N SER A 326 -10.32 -4.50 14.80
CA SER A 326 -9.66 -5.13 13.65
C SER A 326 -10.52 -5.16 12.39
N ARG A 327 -11.85 -5.21 12.55
CA ARG A 327 -12.83 -5.18 11.45
C ARG A 327 -12.91 -3.76 10.88
N VAL A 328 -12.95 -2.75 11.72
CA VAL A 328 -12.91 -1.33 11.33
C VAL A 328 -11.66 -1.04 10.51
N PHE A 329 -10.47 -1.44 11.01
CA PHE A 329 -9.23 -1.29 10.28
C PHE A 329 -9.26 -1.96 8.91
N ALA A 330 -9.73 -3.20 8.81
CA ALA A 330 -9.81 -3.92 7.54
C ALA A 330 -10.76 -3.25 6.55
N GLN A 331 -11.90 -2.75 7.01
CA GLN A 331 -12.87 -2.05 6.18
C GLN A 331 -12.31 -0.74 5.61
N TYR A 332 -11.72 0.10 6.47
CA TYR A 332 -11.17 1.38 6.04
C TYR A 332 -9.88 1.21 5.23
N GLU A 333 -9.04 0.22 5.53
CA GLU A 333 -7.87 -0.09 4.69
C GLU A 333 -8.30 -0.50 3.27
N THR A 334 -9.34 -1.34 3.13
CA THR A 334 -9.90 -1.69 1.82
C THR A 334 -10.39 -0.44 1.08
N ARG A 335 -11.14 0.43 1.75
CA ARG A 335 -11.60 1.70 1.19
C ARG A 335 -10.42 2.58 0.74
N ASN A 336 -9.41 2.75 1.57
CA ASN A 336 -8.23 3.54 1.28
C ASN A 336 -7.47 3.00 0.06
N GLN A 337 -7.36 1.68 -0.08
CA GLN A 337 -6.76 1.05 -1.26
C GLN A 337 -7.57 1.31 -2.54
N LEU A 338 -8.90 1.27 -2.46
CA LEU A 338 -9.76 1.60 -3.59
C LEU A 338 -9.55 3.05 -4.06
N PHE A 339 -9.47 4.00 -3.13
CA PHE A 339 -9.19 5.41 -3.45
C PHE A 339 -7.79 5.60 -4.04
N GLN A 340 -6.79 4.87 -3.55
CA GLN A 340 -5.44 4.89 -4.12
C GLN A 340 -5.43 4.40 -5.57
N VAL A 341 -6.11 3.30 -5.86
CA VAL A 341 -6.21 2.77 -7.23
C VAL A 341 -7.04 3.71 -8.11
N ALA A 342 -8.13 4.28 -7.61
CA ALA A 342 -8.94 5.25 -8.35
C ALA A 342 -8.13 6.49 -8.73
N GLY A 343 -7.33 7.03 -7.81
CA GLY A 343 -6.40 8.13 -8.09
C GLY A 343 -5.40 7.77 -9.19
N GLY A 344 -4.80 6.59 -9.10
CA GLY A 344 -3.89 6.09 -10.13
C GLY A 344 -4.57 5.92 -11.50
N LEU A 345 -5.81 5.42 -11.52
CA LEU A 345 -6.61 5.29 -12.75
C LEU A 345 -6.84 6.64 -13.42
N LEU A 346 -7.17 7.68 -12.66
CA LEU A 346 -7.35 9.04 -13.19
C LEU A 346 -6.07 9.54 -13.87
N ALA A 347 -4.90 9.32 -13.27
CA ALA A 347 -3.62 9.70 -13.87
C ALA A 347 -3.37 9.00 -15.22
N VAL A 348 -3.75 7.73 -15.34
CA VAL A 348 -3.59 6.95 -16.59
C VAL A 348 -4.60 7.36 -17.66
N LEU A 349 -5.85 7.63 -17.27
CA LEU A 349 -6.91 8.03 -18.21
C LEU A 349 -6.63 9.39 -18.85
N PHE A 350 -6.21 10.37 -18.07
CA PHE A 350 -6.06 11.74 -18.54
C PHE A 350 -4.64 12.06 -19.00
N VAL A 351 -3.62 11.36 -18.49
CA VAL A 351 -2.19 11.56 -18.80
C VAL A 351 -1.85 13.06 -18.91
N PRO A 352 -2.06 13.85 -17.86
CA PRO A 352 -1.84 15.29 -17.92
C PRO A 352 -0.34 15.61 -18.06
N SER A 353 -0.03 16.80 -18.59
CA SER A 353 1.35 17.33 -18.51
C SER A 353 1.81 17.48 -17.06
N GLY A 354 3.13 17.58 -16.82
CA GLY A 354 3.66 17.66 -15.46
C GLY A 354 2.98 18.75 -14.63
N ALA A 355 2.97 20.00 -15.12
CA ALA A 355 2.35 21.13 -14.42
C ALA A 355 0.86 20.92 -14.14
N VAL A 356 0.10 20.41 -15.12
CA VAL A 356 -1.34 20.13 -14.96
C VAL A 356 -1.58 19.02 -13.93
N GLY A 357 -0.76 17.95 -13.94
CA GLY A 357 -0.87 16.89 -12.97
C GLY A 357 -0.55 17.38 -11.54
N PHE A 358 0.47 18.22 -11.38
CA PHE A 358 0.80 18.82 -10.07
C PHE A 358 -0.30 19.79 -9.60
N ALA A 359 -0.87 20.59 -10.49
CA ALA A 359 -2.01 21.46 -10.19
C ALA A 359 -3.23 20.65 -9.75
N PHE A 360 -3.51 19.53 -10.42
CA PHE A 360 -4.60 18.62 -10.03
C PHE A 360 -4.38 18.08 -8.61
N VAL A 361 -3.16 17.62 -8.28
CA VAL A 361 -2.83 17.17 -6.91
C VAL A 361 -3.06 18.29 -5.89
N GLY A 362 -2.56 19.49 -6.19
CA GLY A 362 -2.71 20.67 -5.31
C GLY A 362 -4.16 21.06 -5.09
N ALA A 363 -4.93 21.19 -6.17
CA ALA A 363 -6.34 21.56 -6.13
C ALA A 363 -7.20 20.52 -5.40
N TYR A 364 -7.00 19.24 -5.71
CA TYR A 364 -7.72 18.15 -5.04
C TYR A 364 -7.44 18.13 -3.54
N ALA A 365 -6.16 18.25 -3.13
CA ALA A 365 -5.79 18.31 -1.73
C ALA A 365 -6.35 19.57 -1.03
N ALA A 366 -6.40 20.73 -1.71
CA ALA A 366 -7.00 21.96 -1.18
C ALA A 366 -8.51 21.79 -0.94
N ILE A 367 -9.24 21.22 -1.90
CA ILE A 367 -10.66 20.90 -1.76
C ILE A 367 -10.90 19.94 -0.60
N ALA A 368 -10.10 18.88 -0.50
CA ALA A 368 -10.18 17.92 0.60
C ALA A 368 -9.89 18.57 1.96
N THR A 369 -8.93 19.49 2.02
CA THR A 369 -8.62 20.28 3.22
C THR A 369 -9.81 21.13 3.63
N ALA A 370 -10.37 21.91 2.69
CA ALA A 370 -11.53 22.78 2.95
C ALA A 370 -12.72 21.94 3.43
N TYR A 371 -13.06 20.87 2.71
CA TYR A 371 -14.16 19.98 3.09
C TYR A 371 -14.00 19.41 4.50
N TYR A 372 -12.79 18.98 4.85
CA TYR A 372 -12.52 18.39 6.16
C TYR A 372 -12.51 19.43 7.26
N ALA A 373 -11.91 20.61 7.03
CA ALA A 373 -11.83 21.68 8.01
C ALA A 373 -13.19 22.35 8.29
N PHE A 374 -14.05 22.52 7.28
CA PHE A 374 -15.38 23.12 7.49
C PHE A 374 -16.39 22.19 8.18
N LYS A 375 -16.17 20.88 8.18
CA LYS A 375 -17.02 19.93 8.86
C LYS A 375 -16.53 19.55 10.27
N TYR A 376 -15.37 20.08 10.68
CA TYR A 376 -14.79 19.92 12.00
C TYR A 376 -15.12 21.13 12.87
#